data_24553ecbd43b91ac0136b98cd5bf5b33
#
_entry.id   24553ecbd43b91ac0136b98cd5bf5b33
#
_cell.length_a   1.000
_cell.length_b   1.000
_cell.length_c   1.000
_cell.angle_alpha   90.00
_cell.angle_beta   90.00
_cell.angle_gamma   90.00
#
_symmetry.space_group_name_H-M   'P 1'
#
loop_
_entity.id
_entity.type
_entity.pdbx_description
1 polymer ?
#
loop_
_entity_poly.entity_id
_entity_poly.type
_entity_poly.pdbx_seq_one_letter_code
_entity_poly.pdbx_strand_id
1 'polypeptide(L)'
;MNALDSDLRRPGLRLQAQSSASNASQKQGASNQTTLWLVADQTSASINIAAKPDEVMAVICDFERYPDWVDSMKSAVVLTSLDGKAETVRMVLDHTLVKDNYVLAYDWKPRAVSWKLIEGNLLKAMDGSYVLKPDGAGTTVTYTLIVDINLPMIDMFKRKAEKTIIDSALKGLKRRVEG
;
A
#
# COMPACT_ATOMS: atom_id res chain seq x y z
N MET A 1 73.50 -5.11 4.86
CA MET A 1 74.03 -6.01 5.89
C MET A 1 72.94 -7.01 6.17
N ASN A 2 73.13 -8.04 5.52
CA ASN A 2 73.25 -9.46 5.90
C ASN A 2 71.91 -10.04 6.33
N ALA A 3 71.34 -10.83 5.52
CA ALA A 3 71.78 -12.13 4.97
C ALA A 3 71.17 -13.27 5.79
N LEU A 4 70.48 -14.12 5.05
CA LEU A 4 70.66 -15.57 4.95
C LEU A 4 70.02 -16.37 6.13
N ASP A 5 69.45 -17.46 6.01
CA ASP A 5 69.43 -18.44 4.90
C ASP A 5 68.64 -19.67 5.39
N SER A 6 68.13 -20.38 4.43
CA SER A 6 68.08 -21.84 4.35
C SER A 6 67.21 -22.63 5.33
N ASP A 7 66.44 -23.49 4.96
CA ASP A 7 66.32 -24.45 3.84
C ASP A 7 65.95 -25.84 4.41
N LEU A 8 65.19 -26.59 3.64
CA LEU A 8 65.20 -28.05 3.54
C LEU A 8 64.33 -28.86 4.55
N ARG A 9 63.43 -29.64 4.20
CA ARG A 9 63.26 -30.76 3.28
C ARG A 9 61.99 -31.53 3.59
N ARG A 10 61.31 -31.92 2.56
CA ARG A 10 60.44 -33.10 2.47
C ARG A 10 61.28 -34.41 2.67
N PRO A 11 60.74 -35.63 2.78
CA PRO A 11 59.53 -36.17 2.14
C PRO A 11 58.76 -37.21 3.00
N GLY A 12 57.53 -37.57 2.68
CA GLY A 12 57.27 -38.76 1.90
C GLY A 12 56.33 -39.75 2.56
N LEU A 13 55.54 -40.39 1.72
CA LEU A 13 54.84 -41.70 1.73
C LEU A 13 53.38 -41.65 2.23
N ARG A 14 52.47 -41.66 1.28
CA ARG A 14 51.76 -42.72 0.58
C ARG A 14 51.36 -43.93 1.43
N LEU A 15 50.08 -44.12 1.64
CA LEU A 15 49.42 -45.42 1.43
C LEU A 15 47.91 -45.26 1.27
N GLN A 16 47.44 -45.91 0.21
CA GLN A 16 46.06 -46.09 -0.16
C GLN A 16 45.39 -47.10 0.76
N ALA A 17 44.11 -46.94 1.03
CA ALA A 17 43.19 -48.04 1.13
C ALA A 17 41.79 -47.61 0.76
N GLN A 18 41.27 -48.21 -0.25
CA GLN A 18 39.91 -48.19 -0.67
C GLN A 18 39.04 -48.96 0.29
N SER A 19 37.81 -48.54 0.52
CA SER A 19 36.65 -49.46 0.44
C SER A 19 35.31 -48.78 0.76
N SER A 20 34.43 -48.89 -0.21
CA SER A 20 33.03 -49.25 -0.14
C SER A 20 32.00 -48.35 0.52
N ALA A 21 31.26 -47.70 -0.32
CA ALA A 21 29.77 -47.69 -0.42
C ALA A 21 28.97 -47.69 0.89
N SER A 22 28.25 -46.64 1.10
CA SER A 22 26.81 -46.76 1.37
C SER A 22 26.10 -45.44 1.06
N ASN A 23 25.17 -45.59 0.14
CA ASN A 23 24.17 -44.68 -0.30
C ASN A 23 23.29 -44.30 0.89
N ALA A 24 23.26 -43.00 1.25
CA ALA A 24 22.17 -42.46 2.01
C ALA A 24 21.85 -41.10 1.41
N SER A 25 20.87 -41.14 0.55
CA SER A 25 20.17 -40.01 -0.03
C SER A 25 19.56 -39.16 1.08
N GLN A 26 20.28 -38.14 1.54
CA GLN A 26 19.64 -37.06 2.30
C GLN A 26 19.11 -36.03 1.30
N LYS A 27 17.84 -36.20 0.98
CA LYS A 27 17.01 -35.13 0.47
C LYS A 27 17.02 -34.01 1.52
N GLN A 28 17.85 -33.01 1.34
CA GLN A 28 17.61 -31.71 1.91
C GLN A 28 16.40 -31.13 1.20
N GLY A 29 15.26 -31.34 1.83
CA GLY A 29 14.06 -30.60 1.52
C GLY A 29 14.34 -29.13 1.80
N ALA A 30 14.60 -28.35 0.77
CA ALA A 30 14.41 -26.93 0.81
C ALA A 30 12.94 -26.70 1.16
N SER A 31 12.66 -26.48 2.43
CA SER A 31 11.39 -25.93 2.84
C SER A 31 11.33 -24.52 2.24
N ASN A 32 10.74 -24.42 1.04
CA ASN A 32 10.14 -23.21 0.58
C ASN A 32 9.08 -22.85 1.63
N GLN A 33 9.51 -22.13 2.65
CA GLN A 33 8.61 -21.30 3.43
C GLN A 33 8.20 -20.18 2.48
N THR A 34 7.25 -20.45 1.61
CA THR A 34 6.40 -19.44 1.04
C THR A 34 5.78 -18.75 2.24
N THR A 35 6.38 -17.67 2.67
CA THR A 35 5.75 -16.71 3.58
C THR A 35 4.53 -16.23 2.81
N LEU A 36 3.40 -16.86 3.09
CA LEU A 36 2.10 -16.35 2.72
C LEU A 36 1.98 -15.02 3.47
N TRP A 37 2.40 -13.94 2.81
CA TRP A 37 1.91 -12.63 3.15
C TRP A 37 0.41 -12.74 2.93
N LEU A 38 -0.33 -12.86 4.02
CA LEU A 38 -1.76 -12.57 4.01
C LEU A 38 -1.86 -11.12 3.55
N VAL A 39 -1.96 -10.95 2.24
CA VAL A 39 -2.48 -9.71 1.66
C VAL A 39 -3.90 -9.69 2.18
N ALA A 40 -4.15 -8.86 3.19
CA ALA A 40 -5.51 -8.53 3.57
C ALA A 40 -6.23 -8.22 2.26
N ASP A 41 -7.35 -8.89 2.00
CA ASP A 41 -8.11 -8.75 0.77
C ASP A 41 -8.44 -7.28 0.56
N GLN A 42 -7.65 -6.61 -0.27
CA GLN A 42 -7.84 -5.21 -0.62
C GLN A 42 -8.99 -5.09 -1.59
N THR A 43 -9.97 -4.29 -1.26
CA THR A 43 -11.01 -3.93 -2.21
C THR A 43 -10.49 -2.85 -3.15
N SER A 44 -10.66 -3.06 -4.45
CA SER A 44 -10.17 -2.13 -5.47
C SER A 44 -11.21 -1.97 -6.59
N ALA A 45 -11.30 -0.77 -7.14
CA ALA A 45 -12.03 -0.50 -8.38
C ALA A 45 -11.35 0.60 -9.18
N SER A 46 -11.69 0.68 -10.48
CA SER A 46 -11.14 1.68 -11.38
C SER A 46 -12.25 2.37 -12.17
N ILE A 47 -12.00 3.64 -12.55
CA ILE A 47 -12.87 4.42 -13.42
C ILE A 47 -12.01 5.20 -14.42
N ASN A 48 -12.54 5.42 -15.63
CA ASN A 48 -11.92 6.33 -16.58
C ASN A 48 -12.52 7.73 -16.42
N ILE A 49 -11.65 8.74 -16.37
CA ILE A 49 -11.98 10.17 -16.26
C ILE A 49 -11.42 10.87 -17.49
N ALA A 50 -12.25 11.69 -18.16
CA ALA A 50 -11.90 12.42 -19.38
C ALA A 50 -11.08 13.69 -19.07
N ALA A 51 -9.97 13.53 -18.33
CA ALA A 51 -9.06 14.61 -17.94
C ALA A 51 -7.64 14.06 -17.79
N LYS A 52 -6.64 14.93 -17.86
CA LYS A 52 -5.24 14.56 -17.67
C LYS A 52 -4.95 14.16 -16.21
N PRO A 53 -3.94 13.30 -15.95
CA PRO A 53 -3.61 12.88 -14.58
C PRO A 53 -3.36 14.05 -13.61
N ASP A 54 -2.76 15.14 -14.08
CA ASP A 54 -2.47 16.29 -13.23
C ASP A 54 -3.75 17.05 -12.83
N GLU A 55 -4.73 17.12 -13.72
CA GLU A 55 -6.04 17.71 -13.43
C GLU A 55 -6.82 16.87 -12.41
N VAL A 56 -6.78 15.55 -12.56
CA VAL A 56 -7.38 14.63 -11.59
C VAL A 56 -6.67 14.72 -10.23
N MET A 57 -5.34 14.75 -10.24
CA MET A 57 -4.55 14.85 -9.01
C MET A 57 -4.81 16.17 -8.29
N ALA A 58 -5.01 17.28 -9.02
CA ALA A 58 -5.34 18.57 -8.43
C ALA A 58 -6.65 18.50 -7.61
N VAL A 59 -7.66 17.78 -8.09
CA VAL A 59 -8.92 17.57 -7.34
C VAL A 59 -8.69 16.67 -6.12
N ILE A 60 -7.85 15.64 -6.23
CA ILE A 60 -7.50 14.75 -5.11
C ILE A 60 -6.70 15.51 -4.03
N CYS A 61 -5.88 16.49 -4.40
CA CYS A 61 -5.11 17.31 -3.46
C CYS A 61 -5.95 18.39 -2.76
N ASP A 62 -7.10 18.76 -3.31
CA ASP A 62 -7.97 19.84 -2.81
C ASP A 62 -8.88 19.34 -1.69
N PHE A 63 -8.29 19.12 -0.51
CA PHE A 63 -9.02 18.58 0.65
C PHE A 63 -10.16 19.45 1.14
N GLU A 64 -10.00 20.77 1.06
CA GLU A 64 -11.04 21.72 1.52
C GLU A 64 -12.36 21.53 0.75
N ARG A 65 -12.28 21.02 -0.48
CA ARG A 65 -13.43 20.76 -1.34
C ARG A 65 -13.96 19.33 -1.26
N TYR A 66 -13.40 18.47 -0.43
CA TYR A 66 -13.91 17.10 -0.27
C TYR A 66 -15.38 17.02 0.11
N PRO A 67 -15.94 17.92 0.98
CA PRO A 67 -17.36 17.92 1.27
C PRO A 67 -18.26 18.16 0.03
N ASP A 68 -17.73 18.76 -1.03
CA ASP A 68 -18.50 19.07 -2.22
C ASP A 68 -18.78 17.84 -3.09
N TRP A 69 -17.95 16.78 -2.98
CA TRP A 69 -18.04 15.63 -3.88
C TRP A 69 -17.85 14.25 -3.20
N VAL A 70 -17.39 14.20 -1.97
CA VAL A 70 -17.32 12.98 -1.17
C VAL A 70 -18.55 12.90 -0.29
N ASP A 71 -19.44 11.98 -0.63
CA ASP A 71 -20.67 11.79 0.15
C ASP A 71 -20.36 11.56 1.62
N SER A 72 -21.12 12.20 2.49
CA SER A 72 -20.98 12.10 3.96
C SER A 72 -19.71 12.73 4.55
N MET A 73 -18.84 13.34 3.78
CA MET A 73 -17.73 14.13 4.29
C MET A 73 -18.24 15.51 4.77
N LYS A 74 -18.00 15.84 6.04
CA LYS A 74 -18.35 17.15 6.60
C LYS A 74 -17.21 18.15 6.50
N SER A 75 -16.00 17.68 6.70
CA SER A 75 -14.80 18.51 6.56
C SER A 75 -13.57 17.65 6.32
N ALA A 76 -12.59 18.22 5.62
CA ALA A 76 -11.25 17.71 5.52
C ALA A 76 -10.28 18.88 5.71
N VAL A 77 -9.47 18.85 6.77
CA VAL A 77 -8.60 19.95 7.16
C VAL A 77 -7.16 19.47 7.17
N VAL A 78 -6.31 20.12 6.38
CA VAL A 78 -4.87 19.85 6.37
C VAL A 78 -4.28 20.32 7.70
N LEU A 79 -3.65 19.40 8.44
CA LEU A 79 -3.00 19.70 9.72
C LEU A 79 -1.52 20.04 9.53
N THR A 80 -0.83 19.27 8.70
CA THR A 80 0.58 19.50 8.35
C THR A 80 0.78 19.36 6.85
N SER A 81 1.76 20.06 6.33
CA SER A 81 2.14 20.00 4.91
C SER A 81 3.65 20.12 4.76
N LEU A 82 4.21 19.46 3.73
CA LEU A 82 5.59 19.55 3.32
C LEU A 82 5.65 19.79 1.81
N ASP A 83 6.45 20.75 1.37
CA ASP A 83 6.63 21.10 -0.05
C ASP A 83 5.30 21.36 -0.80
N GLY A 84 4.33 21.98 -0.11
CA GLY A 84 3.01 22.31 -0.67
C GLY A 84 2.05 21.09 -0.79
N LYS A 85 2.42 19.94 -0.25
CA LYS A 85 1.56 18.75 -0.20
C LYS A 85 1.15 18.46 1.23
N ALA A 86 -0.10 18.04 1.42
CA ALA A 86 -0.59 17.65 2.73
C ALA A 86 0.13 16.39 3.21
N GLU A 87 0.68 16.42 4.42
CA GLU A 87 1.23 15.24 5.10
C GLU A 87 0.19 14.57 5.98
N THR A 88 -0.54 15.38 6.76
CA THR A 88 -1.62 14.86 7.61
C THR A 88 -2.88 15.68 7.41
N VAL A 89 -4.01 14.98 7.36
CA VAL A 89 -5.33 15.59 7.16
C VAL A 89 -6.31 15.02 8.17
N ARG A 90 -7.01 15.91 8.87
CA ARG A 90 -8.15 15.53 9.72
C ARG A 90 -9.41 15.53 8.89
N MET A 91 -10.16 14.45 8.99
CA MET A 91 -11.42 14.25 8.29
C MET A 91 -12.56 14.02 9.28
N VAL A 92 -13.71 14.60 8.99
CA VAL A 92 -14.95 14.36 9.73
C VAL A 92 -15.95 13.72 8.79
N LEU A 93 -16.27 12.47 9.09
CA LEU A 93 -17.27 11.69 8.38
C LEU A 93 -18.59 11.69 9.18
N ASP A 94 -19.69 11.95 8.51
CA ASP A 94 -21.03 11.87 9.10
C ASP A 94 -21.96 11.09 8.16
N HIS A 95 -21.81 9.78 8.18
CA HIS A 95 -22.69 8.86 7.47
C HIS A 95 -23.71 8.24 8.46
N THR A 96 -24.86 7.84 7.93
CA THR A 96 -25.96 7.25 8.74
C THR A 96 -25.49 6.09 9.61
N LEU A 97 -24.54 5.28 9.12
CA LEU A 97 -24.05 4.09 9.80
C LEU A 97 -22.72 4.33 10.55
N VAL A 98 -21.92 5.30 10.14
CA VAL A 98 -20.59 5.56 10.69
C VAL A 98 -20.37 7.05 10.78
N LYS A 99 -20.13 7.53 11.99
CA LYS A 99 -19.68 8.90 12.26
C LYS A 99 -18.32 8.81 12.93
N ASP A 100 -17.32 9.41 12.31
CA ASP A 100 -15.97 9.40 12.87
C ASP A 100 -15.23 10.71 12.59
N ASN A 101 -14.28 11.01 13.47
CA ASN A 101 -13.28 12.04 13.30
C ASN A 101 -11.91 11.34 13.34
N TYR A 102 -11.20 11.40 12.24
CA TYR A 102 -9.97 10.65 12.06
C TYR A 102 -8.89 11.45 11.34
N VAL A 103 -7.64 11.04 11.50
CA VAL A 103 -6.50 11.65 10.86
C VAL A 103 -5.78 10.62 9.99
N LEU A 104 -5.52 11.01 8.76
CA LEU A 104 -4.75 10.23 7.80
C LEU A 104 -3.38 10.87 7.55
N ALA A 105 -2.35 10.04 7.44
CA ALA A 105 -1.04 10.43 6.93
C ALA A 105 -0.93 10.06 5.45
N TYR A 106 -0.43 10.98 4.63
CA TYR A 106 -0.34 10.88 3.18
C TYR A 106 1.09 10.71 2.69
N ASP A 107 1.28 9.85 1.70
CA ASP A 107 2.51 9.70 0.92
C ASP A 107 2.22 9.98 -0.56
N TRP A 108 2.93 10.97 -1.13
CA TRP A 108 2.69 11.49 -2.48
C TRP A 108 3.76 11.02 -3.45
N LYS A 109 3.32 10.54 -4.61
CA LYS A 109 4.13 10.21 -5.78
C LYS A 109 3.61 10.95 -7.00
N PRO A 110 4.37 11.07 -8.09
CA PRO A 110 3.93 11.87 -9.26
C PRO A 110 2.54 11.53 -9.81
N ARG A 111 2.13 10.26 -9.73
CA ARG A 111 0.84 9.76 -10.25
C ARG A 111 0.15 8.80 -9.29
N ALA A 112 0.47 8.91 -8.02
CA ALA A 112 -0.17 8.12 -6.99
C ALA A 112 -0.15 8.87 -5.67
N VAL A 113 -1.12 8.60 -4.84
CA VAL A 113 -1.14 9.00 -3.45
C VAL A 113 -1.62 7.82 -2.64
N SER A 114 -1.00 7.60 -1.50
CA SER A 114 -1.45 6.63 -0.52
C SER A 114 -1.62 7.28 0.84
N TRP A 115 -2.45 6.69 1.68
CA TRP A 115 -2.67 7.16 3.03
C TRP A 115 -2.81 6.00 4.01
N LYS A 116 -2.57 6.32 5.27
CA LYS A 116 -2.77 5.44 6.41
C LYS A 116 -3.45 6.17 7.53
N LEU A 117 -4.30 5.44 8.25
CA LEU A 117 -4.89 5.94 9.49
C LEU A 117 -3.82 6.10 10.55
N ILE A 118 -3.77 7.26 11.20
CA ILE A 118 -2.92 7.52 12.37
C ILE A 118 -3.72 7.81 13.64
N GLU A 119 -4.96 8.27 13.49
CA GLU A 119 -5.89 8.55 14.62
C GLU A 119 -7.33 8.34 14.15
N GLY A 120 -8.16 7.71 14.97
CA GLY A 120 -9.59 7.51 14.71
C GLY A 120 -10.33 7.08 15.97
N ASN A 121 -11.63 7.35 16.05
CA ASN A 121 -12.45 6.94 17.18
C ASN A 121 -13.03 5.54 16.97
N LEU A 122 -13.64 5.30 15.83
CA LEU A 122 -14.22 4.01 15.44
C LEU A 122 -13.31 3.24 14.47
N LEU A 123 -12.60 3.94 13.62
CA LEU A 123 -11.67 3.35 12.67
C LEU A 123 -10.44 2.79 13.38
N LYS A 124 -10.07 1.55 13.08
CA LYS A 124 -8.82 0.89 13.47
C LYS A 124 -7.79 0.91 12.34
N ALA A 125 -8.26 0.84 11.10
CA ALA A 125 -7.47 1.02 9.91
C ALA A 125 -8.31 1.70 8.82
N MET A 126 -7.68 2.56 8.05
CA MET A 126 -8.19 3.14 6.81
C MET A 126 -6.99 3.42 5.92
N ASP A 127 -6.51 2.37 5.29
CA ASP A 127 -5.35 2.44 4.40
C ASP A 127 -5.85 2.42 2.96
N GLY A 128 -5.37 3.33 2.15
CA GLY A 128 -5.83 3.41 0.77
C GLY A 128 -4.85 4.06 -0.17
N SER A 129 -5.19 4.02 -1.44
CA SER A 129 -4.42 4.70 -2.48
C SER A 129 -5.24 5.04 -3.70
N TYR A 130 -4.87 6.13 -4.38
CA TYR A 130 -5.20 6.41 -5.76
C TYR A 130 -3.97 6.20 -6.63
N VAL A 131 -4.14 5.51 -7.74
CA VAL A 131 -3.13 5.37 -8.80
C VAL A 131 -3.72 5.87 -10.11
N LEU A 132 -3.04 6.80 -10.75
CA LEU A 132 -3.47 7.50 -11.97
C LEU A 132 -2.63 7.03 -13.15
N LYS A 133 -3.27 6.37 -14.11
CA LYS A 133 -2.62 5.90 -15.33
C LYS A 133 -3.19 6.69 -16.54
N PRO A 134 -2.36 7.38 -17.33
CA PRO A 134 -2.82 7.98 -18.57
C PRO A 134 -3.45 6.92 -19.48
N ASP A 135 -4.58 7.25 -20.08
CA ASP A 135 -5.34 6.35 -20.96
C ASP A 135 -5.96 7.16 -22.11
N GLY A 136 -5.25 7.18 -23.25
CA GLY A 136 -5.61 8.03 -24.38
C GLY A 136 -5.62 9.51 -24.00
N ALA A 137 -6.77 10.17 -24.17
CA ALA A 137 -6.96 11.57 -23.79
C ALA A 137 -7.38 11.75 -22.31
N GLY A 138 -7.59 10.64 -21.59
CA GLY A 138 -8.07 10.62 -20.21
C GLY A 138 -7.12 9.97 -19.24
N THR A 139 -7.67 9.61 -18.09
CA THR A 139 -6.94 8.95 -16.99
C THR A 139 -7.77 7.80 -16.44
N THR A 140 -7.19 6.62 -16.38
CA THR A 140 -7.73 5.53 -15.57
C THR A 140 -7.26 5.72 -14.13
N VAL A 141 -8.21 5.93 -13.23
CA VAL A 141 -8.00 6.08 -11.79
C VAL A 141 -8.35 4.77 -11.10
N THR A 142 -7.39 4.18 -10.41
CA THR A 142 -7.61 3.01 -9.56
C THR A 142 -7.60 3.44 -8.10
N TYR A 143 -8.66 3.11 -7.38
CA TYR A 143 -8.79 3.31 -5.93
C TYR A 143 -8.72 1.95 -5.24
N THR A 144 -7.83 1.84 -4.27
CA THR A 144 -7.69 0.66 -3.40
C THR A 144 -7.93 1.09 -1.96
N LEU A 145 -8.66 0.29 -1.19
CA LEU A 145 -9.04 0.61 0.18
C LEU A 145 -9.08 -0.64 1.06
N ILE A 146 -8.57 -0.47 2.28
CA ILE A 146 -8.76 -1.38 3.41
C ILE A 146 -9.38 -0.55 4.52
N VAL A 147 -10.49 -1.02 5.09
CA VAL A 147 -11.12 -0.42 6.27
C VAL A 147 -11.29 -1.47 7.34
N ASP A 148 -10.87 -1.14 8.55
CA ASP A 148 -11.22 -1.88 9.74
C ASP A 148 -11.87 -0.94 10.79
N ILE A 149 -12.98 -1.36 11.35
CA ILE A 149 -13.73 -0.59 12.34
C ILE A 149 -13.91 -1.39 13.62
N ASN A 150 -13.96 -0.68 14.74
CA ASN A 150 -14.15 -1.28 16.06
C ASN A 150 -15.62 -1.71 16.33
N LEU A 151 -16.21 -2.40 15.36
CA LEU A 151 -17.54 -2.98 15.48
C LEU A 151 -17.48 -4.44 15.04
N PRO A 152 -18.19 -5.36 15.72
CA PRO A 152 -18.26 -6.75 15.29
C PRO A 152 -19.02 -6.81 13.96
N MET A 153 -18.28 -6.89 12.88
CA MET A 153 -18.82 -7.03 11.53
C MET A 153 -18.32 -8.32 10.89
N ILE A 154 -19.21 -8.99 10.16
CA ILE A 154 -18.85 -10.14 9.34
C ILE A 154 -18.06 -9.63 8.12
N ASP A 155 -17.02 -10.34 7.70
CA ASP A 155 -16.11 -9.92 6.60
C ASP A 155 -16.84 -9.57 5.29
N MET A 156 -17.95 -10.24 5.02
CA MET A 156 -18.78 -9.91 3.86
C MET A 156 -19.37 -8.49 3.91
N PHE A 157 -19.73 -7.99 5.11
CA PHE A 157 -20.23 -6.63 5.26
C PHE A 157 -19.11 -5.59 5.14
N LYS A 158 -17.91 -5.90 5.62
CA LYS A 158 -16.72 -5.05 5.45
C LYS A 158 -16.44 -4.83 3.95
N ARG A 159 -16.36 -5.89 3.16
CA ARG A 159 -16.11 -5.81 1.71
C ARG A 159 -17.20 -5.03 0.97
N LYS A 160 -18.46 -5.22 1.36
CA LYS A 160 -19.56 -4.45 0.78
C LYS A 160 -19.46 -2.96 1.11
N ALA A 161 -19.08 -2.63 2.35
CA ALA A 161 -18.86 -1.25 2.77
C ALA A 161 -17.70 -0.61 2.01
N GLU A 162 -16.55 -1.27 1.93
CA GLU A 162 -15.38 -0.81 1.17
C GLU A 162 -15.73 -0.57 -0.30
N LYS A 163 -16.42 -1.52 -0.94
CA LYS A 163 -16.86 -1.37 -2.33
C LYS A 163 -17.77 -0.17 -2.51
N THR A 164 -18.71 0.05 -1.60
CA THR A 164 -19.61 1.19 -1.66
C THR A 164 -18.85 2.51 -1.50
N ILE A 165 -17.90 2.58 -0.59
CA ILE A 165 -17.04 3.75 -0.39
C ILE A 165 -16.25 4.05 -1.66
N ILE A 166 -15.58 3.04 -2.23
CA ILE A 166 -14.77 3.16 -3.44
C ILE A 166 -15.62 3.63 -4.63
N ASP A 167 -16.75 2.96 -4.87
CA ASP A 167 -17.65 3.28 -6.00
C ASP A 167 -18.19 4.72 -5.88
N SER A 168 -18.58 5.15 -4.67
CA SER A 168 -19.08 6.50 -4.41
C SER A 168 -17.97 7.55 -4.62
N ALA A 169 -16.78 7.31 -4.06
CA ALA A 169 -15.64 8.22 -4.18
C ALA A 169 -15.19 8.36 -5.65
N LEU A 170 -15.05 7.27 -6.39
CA LEU A 170 -14.66 7.31 -7.80
C LEU A 170 -15.70 8.05 -8.67
N LYS A 171 -16.98 7.81 -8.43
CA LYS A 171 -18.07 8.54 -9.15
C LYS A 171 -18.07 10.02 -8.76
N GLY A 172 -17.89 10.34 -7.49
CA GLY A 172 -17.79 11.72 -7.01
C GLY A 172 -16.61 12.44 -7.66
N LEU A 173 -15.42 11.83 -7.63
CA LEU A 173 -14.21 12.35 -8.27
C LEU A 173 -14.43 12.59 -9.76
N LYS A 174 -15.01 11.62 -10.47
CA LYS A 174 -15.32 11.77 -11.91
C LYS A 174 -16.22 12.95 -12.17
N ARG A 175 -17.34 13.06 -11.46
CA ARG A 175 -18.26 14.22 -11.60
C ARG A 175 -17.56 15.54 -11.31
N ARG A 176 -16.71 15.58 -10.27
CA ARG A 176 -16.01 16.79 -9.86
C ARG A 176 -14.97 17.26 -10.89
N VAL A 177 -14.32 16.31 -11.57
CA VAL A 177 -13.30 16.61 -12.59
C VAL A 177 -13.90 16.96 -13.93
N GLU A 178 -14.97 16.27 -14.34
CA GLU A 178 -15.59 16.45 -15.66
C GLU A 178 -16.66 17.56 -15.71
N GLY A 179 -17.09 18.11 -14.57
CA GLY A 179 -18.09 19.17 -14.45
C GLY A 179 -19.48 18.60 -14.20
#